data_f638a9c0255624b81fe067de3ce3f562
#
_entry.id   f638a9c0255624b81fe067de3ce3f562
#
_cell.length_a   1.000
_cell.length_b   1.000
_cell.length_c   1.000
_cell.angle_alpha   90.00
_cell.angle_beta   90.00
_cell.angle_gamma   90.00
#
_symmetry.space_group_name_H-M   'P 1'
#
loop_
_entity.id
_entity.type
_entity.pdbx_description
1 polymer ?
#
loop_
_entity_poly.entity_id
_entity_poly.type
_entity_poly.pdbx_seq_one_letter_code
_entity_poly.pdbx_strand_id
1 'polypeptide(L)'
;MMGNRRKYPNVQVAMNTWRDYMKSMGFGYKLGIDLPGEKRGLIPNAEFYDKAYRGSWNGLTIISISIGQGEVNLTPLQIANLGATIANRGYYYAPHVVRKVKGEPLDTLYARRHYTMASKKAYNYVVAGMRSSALKGTCKMLARYDFEPCGKTGTAQNRGHDHSVFMGFAPMNNPQIAIAVYVENGGWGADYGVPIGGLMMEQYIKGKLSPASEALAAQMQARRIAYGSSSR
;
A
#
# COMPACT_ATOMS: atom_id res chain seq x y z
N MET A 1 -13.79 -13.32 -6.22
CA MET A 1 -13.99 -14.54 -5.43
C MET A 1 -15.47 -14.85 -5.23
N MET A 2 -16.28 -13.93 -4.75
CA MET A 2 -17.68 -14.18 -4.34
C MET A 2 -18.64 -14.63 -5.45
N GLY A 3 -18.37 -14.32 -6.70
CA GLY A 3 -19.15 -14.82 -7.85
C GLY A 3 -18.79 -16.22 -8.34
N ASN A 4 -17.71 -16.80 -7.89
CA ASN A 4 -17.25 -18.12 -8.33
C ASN A 4 -17.72 -19.23 -7.37
N ARG A 5 -19.00 -19.61 -7.49
CA ARG A 5 -19.61 -20.64 -6.64
C ARG A 5 -19.02 -22.06 -6.81
N ARG A 6 -18.34 -22.32 -7.92
CA ARG A 6 -17.64 -23.62 -8.11
C ARG A 6 -16.43 -23.73 -7.19
N LYS A 7 -15.70 -22.63 -6.98
CA LYS A 7 -14.52 -22.57 -6.13
C LYS A 7 -14.84 -22.20 -4.68
N TYR A 8 -15.87 -21.38 -4.46
CA TYR A 8 -16.26 -20.86 -3.16
C TYR A 8 -17.75 -21.13 -2.95
N PRO A 9 -18.12 -22.21 -2.23
CA PRO A 9 -19.50 -22.70 -2.11
C PRO A 9 -20.46 -21.69 -1.45
N ASN A 10 -19.93 -20.82 -0.59
CA ASN A 10 -20.68 -19.75 0.05
C ASN A 10 -19.84 -18.48 0.24
N VAL A 11 -20.49 -17.41 0.68
CA VAL A 11 -19.85 -16.10 0.85
C VAL A 11 -18.85 -16.09 2.01
N GLN A 12 -19.08 -16.88 3.06
CA GLN A 12 -18.19 -17.00 4.21
C GLN A 12 -16.85 -17.61 3.81
N VAL A 13 -16.86 -18.69 3.04
CA VAL A 13 -15.65 -19.32 2.50
C VAL A 13 -14.90 -18.36 1.59
N ALA A 14 -15.62 -17.67 0.70
CA ALA A 14 -15.00 -16.68 -0.19
C ALA A 14 -14.33 -15.54 0.58
N MET A 15 -15.00 -15.03 1.63
CA MET A 15 -14.50 -13.95 2.47
C MET A 15 -13.25 -14.37 3.27
N ASN A 16 -13.30 -15.54 3.91
CA ASN A 16 -12.17 -16.05 4.67
C ASN A 16 -10.97 -16.33 3.76
N THR A 17 -11.19 -16.91 2.59
CA THR A 17 -10.12 -17.10 1.59
C THR A 17 -9.51 -15.77 1.16
N TRP A 18 -10.33 -14.75 0.88
CA TRP A 18 -9.83 -13.41 0.55
C TRP A 18 -8.98 -12.84 1.69
N ARG A 19 -9.46 -12.96 2.93
CA ARG A 19 -8.73 -12.52 4.12
C ARG A 19 -7.37 -13.23 4.26
N ASP A 20 -7.30 -14.53 3.97
CA ASP A 20 -6.05 -15.29 4.05
C ASP A 20 -5.03 -14.79 3.02
N TYR A 21 -5.47 -14.45 1.80
CA TYR A 21 -4.62 -13.78 0.83
C TYR A 21 -4.11 -12.44 1.36
N MET A 22 -4.98 -11.59 1.92
CA MET A 22 -4.58 -10.31 2.50
C MET A 22 -3.59 -10.48 3.65
N LYS A 23 -3.85 -11.43 4.55
CA LYS A 23 -2.92 -11.76 5.64
C LYS A 23 -1.57 -12.22 5.11
N SER A 24 -1.53 -13.06 4.08
CA SER A 24 -0.26 -13.51 3.49
C SER A 24 0.58 -12.35 2.93
N MET A 25 -0.03 -11.21 2.64
CA MET A 25 0.64 -9.98 2.16
C MET A 25 1.05 -9.03 3.30
N GLY A 26 0.85 -9.41 4.56
CA GLY A 26 1.24 -8.62 5.72
C GLY A 26 0.14 -7.72 6.30
N PHE A 27 -1.14 -7.96 5.98
CA PHE A 27 -2.25 -7.15 6.46
C PHE A 27 -2.97 -7.79 7.65
N GLY A 28 -3.54 -6.95 8.52
CA GLY A 28 -4.42 -7.38 9.61
C GLY A 28 -3.70 -7.96 10.83
N TYR A 29 -2.38 -7.84 10.91
CA TYR A 29 -1.55 -8.18 12.08
C TYR A 29 -0.31 -7.27 12.15
N LYS A 30 0.42 -7.32 13.24
CA LYS A 30 1.69 -6.61 13.40
C LYS A 30 2.78 -7.29 12.56
N LEU A 31 3.51 -6.54 11.77
CA LEU A 31 4.62 -7.06 10.94
C LEU A 31 5.86 -7.42 11.76
N GLY A 32 5.93 -6.89 13.01
CA GLY A 32 7.03 -7.13 13.92
C GLY A 32 8.18 -6.14 13.77
N ILE A 33 7.88 -4.87 13.41
CA ILE A 33 8.91 -3.82 13.39
C ILE A 33 9.54 -3.64 14.77
N ASP A 34 10.83 -3.36 14.81
CA ASP A 34 11.62 -3.11 16.02
C ASP A 34 11.38 -1.73 16.68
N LEU A 35 10.24 -1.11 16.36
CA LEU A 35 9.77 0.13 16.96
C LEU A 35 8.50 -0.10 17.79
N PRO A 36 8.32 0.63 18.90
CA PRO A 36 7.12 0.53 19.71
C PRO A 36 5.90 1.12 19.00
N GLY A 37 4.70 0.71 19.44
CA GLY A 37 3.46 1.32 19.00
C GLY A 37 2.90 0.81 17.68
N GLU A 38 3.47 -0.23 17.08
CA GLU A 38 2.95 -0.83 15.85
C GLU A 38 1.47 -1.22 15.98
N LYS A 39 0.66 -0.81 15.00
CA LYS A 39 -0.77 -1.15 14.89
C LYS A 39 -0.96 -2.28 13.87
N ARG A 40 -1.91 -3.17 14.18
CA ARG A 40 -2.20 -4.33 13.32
C ARG A 40 -3.09 -4.02 12.10
N GLY A 41 -3.75 -2.85 12.09
CA GLY A 41 -4.83 -2.61 11.14
C GLY A 41 -6.02 -3.56 11.33
N LEU A 42 -6.92 -3.61 10.36
CA LEU A 42 -8.06 -4.52 10.33
C LEU A 42 -8.27 -5.07 8.92
N ILE A 43 -8.32 -6.39 8.81
CA ILE A 43 -8.87 -7.11 7.66
C ILE A 43 -10.01 -7.97 8.19
N PRO A 44 -11.27 -7.66 7.86
CA PRO A 44 -12.43 -8.39 8.36
C PRO A 44 -12.47 -9.83 7.86
N ASN A 45 -13.19 -10.70 8.59
CA ASN A 45 -13.47 -12.08 8.22
C ASN A 45 -14.98 -12.32 8.18
N ALA A 46 -15.39 -13.53 7.82
CA ALA A 46 -16.81 -13.88 7.78
C ALA A 46 -17.48 -13.72 9.16
N GLU A 47 -16.82 -14.15 10.25
CA GLU A 47 -17.34 -14.03 11.61
C GLU A 47 -17.60 -12.57 12.02
N PHE A 48 -16.75 -11.64 11.58
CA PHE A 48 -16.97 -10.21 11.80
C PHE A 48 -18.30 -9.75 11.20
N TYR A 49 -18.58 -10.17 9.94
CA TYR A 49 -19.82 -9.80 9.26
C TYR A 49 -21.04 -10.58 9.80
N ASP A 50 -20.86 -11.85 10.17
CA ASP A 50 -21.93 -12.63 10.81
C ASP A 50 -22.40 -11.97 12.12
N LYS A 51 -21.47 -11.46 12.92
CA LYS A 51 -21.82 -10.68 14.15
C LYS A 51 -22.46 -9.34 13.81
N ALA A 52 -21.89 -8.57 12.88
CA ALA A 52 -22.38 -7.24 12.55
C ALA A 52 -23.78 -7.25 11.91
N TYR A 53 -24.06 -8.25 11.07
CA TYR A 53 -25.30 -8.34 10.28
C TYR A 53 -26.17 -9.54 10.67
N ARG A 54 -25.92 -10.18 11.83
CA ARG A 54 -26.67 -11.34 12.30
C ARG A 54 -26.82 -12.45 11.27
N GLY A 55 -25.76 -12.72 10.51
CA GLY A 55 -25.71 -13.69 9.43
C GLY A 55 -26.35 -13.23 8.11
N SER A 56 -27.03 -12.09 8.07
CA SER A 56 -27.73 -11.57 6.89
C SER A 56 -26.84 -10.62 6.09
N TRP A 57 -25.79 -11.14 5.45
CA TRP A 57 -24.89 -10.37 4.60
C TRP A 57 -24.51 -11.14 3.32
N ASN A 58 -24.10 -10.43 2.29
CA ASN A 58 -23.74 -10.97 0.99
C ASN A 58 -22.64 -10.14 0.31
N GLY A 59 -22.30 -10.45 -0.94
CA GLY A 59 -21.27 -9.75 -1.67
C GLY A 59 -21.53 -8.23 -1.86
N LEU A 60 -22.79 -7.80 -1.91
CA LEU A 60 -23.13 -6.38 -2.02
C LEU A 60 -22.89 -5.65 -0.70
N THR A 61 -23.18 -6.28 0.45
CA THR A 61 -22.92 -5.72 1.78
C THR A 61 -21.45 -5.32 1.98
N ILE A 62 -20.55 -6.11 1.40
CA ILE A 62 -19.10 -5.95 1.57
C ILE A 62 -18.40 -5.44 0.30
N ILE A 63 -19.14 -4.87 -0.65
CA ILE A 63 -18.57 -4.43 -1.93
C ILE A 63 -17.47 -3.37 -1.75
N SER A 64 -17.58 -2.53 -0.75
CA SER A 64 -16.60 -1.46 -0.43
C SER A 64 -15.20 -2.00 -0.14
N ILE A 65 -15.07 -3.20 0.43
CA ILE A 65 -13.74 -3.78 0.66
C ILE A 65 -12.99 -4.11 -0.64
N SER A 66 -13.69 -4.28 -1.75
CA SER A 66 -13.06 -4.58 -3.05
C SER A 66 -12.27 -3.40 -3.63
N ILE A 67 -12.52 -2.20 -3.13
CA ILE A 67 -11.80 -0.98 -3.47
C ILE A 67 -10.90 -0.48 -2.31
N GLY A 68 -10.70 -1.32 -1.27
CA GLY A 68 -9.85 -0.99 -0.13
C GLY A 68 -10.49 -0.02 0.86
N GLN A 69 -11.83 0.04 0.90
CA GLN A 69 -12.61 0.87 1.83
C GLN A 69 -13.49 0.02 2.74
N GLY A 70 -14.51 0.61 3.34
CA GLY A 70 -15.34 -0.05 4.33
C GLY A 70 -14.56 -0.34 5.60
N GLU A 71 -14.61 -1.58 6.06
CA GLU A 71 -13.98 -2.01 7.32
C GLU A 71 -12.48 -2.30 7.20
N VAL A 72 -11.90 -2.20 5.99
CA VAL A 72 -10.45 -2.36 5.79
C VAL A 72 -9.71 -1.17 6.41
N ASN A 73 -8.81 -1.44 7.34
CA ASN A 73 -7.96 -0.43 7.97
C ASN A 73 -6.51 -0.89 7.90
N LEU A 74 -5.65 -0.09 7.28
CA LEU A 74 -4.26 -0.38 7.06
C LEU A 74 -3.37 0.75 7.59
N THR A 75 -2.19 0.40 8.07
CA THR A 75 -1.17 1.39 8.42
C THR A 75 -0.34 1.75 7.18
N PRO A 76 0.24 2.97 7.13
CA PRO A 76 1.19 3.32 6.06
C PRO A 76 2.34 2.32 5.93
N LEU A 77 2.83 1.76 7.04
CA LEU A 77 3.85 0.71 7.05
C LEU A 77 3.39 -0.54 6.30
N GLN A 78 2.15 -0.98 6.51
CA GLN A 78 1.59 -2.14 5.79
C GLN A 78 1.44 -1.85 4.29
N ILE A 79 1.08 -0.62 3.92
CA ILE A 79 1.00 -0.22 2.51
C ILE A 79 2.40 -0.21 1.87
N ALA A 80 3.42 0.32 2.56
CA ALA A 80 4.81 0.26 2.10
C ALA A 80 5.30 -1.18 1.97
N ASN A 81 4.97 -2.05 2.93
CA ASN A 81 5.28 -3.47 2.88
C ASN A 81 4.62 -4.18 1.68
N LEU A 82 3.38 -3.82 1.32
CA LEU A 82 2.76 -4.30 0.08
C LEU A 82 3.56 -3.85 -1.15
N GLY A 83 4.02 -2.59 -1.17
CA GLY A 83 4.91 -2.08 -2.21
C GLY A 83 6.17 -2.93 -2.36
N ALA A 84 6.84 -3.26 -1.24
CA ALA A 84 8.00 -4.14 -1.20
C ALA A 84 7.65 -5.57 -1.63
N THR A 85 6.51 -6.10 -1.21
CA THR A 85 6.02 -7.43 -1.61
C THR A 85 5.82 -7.54 -3.12
N ILE A 86 5.22 -6.52 -3.74
CA ILE A 86 5.00 -6.46 -5.19
C ILE A 86 6.35 -6.31 -5.91
N ALA A 87 7.23 -5.44 -5.43
CA ALA A 87 8.57 -5.23 -5.94
C ALA A 87 9.38 -6.54 -5.96
N ASN A 88 9.29 -7.32 -4.90
CA ASN A 88 9.94 -8.63 -4.75
C ASN A 88 9.22 -9.79 -5.46
N ARG A 89 8.08 -9.53 -6.12
CA ARG A 89 7.30 -10.56 -6.83
C ARG A 89 6.76 -11.66 -5.91
N GLY A 90 6.32 -11.28 -4.69
CA GLY A 90 5.52 -12.14 -3.83
C GLY A 90 6.14 -12.54 -2.50
N TYR A 91 7.15 -11.82 -2.01
CA TYR A 91 7.64 -11.99 -0.64
C TYR A 91 8.05 -10.65 -0.02
N TYR A 92 8.13 -10.62 1.30
CA TYR A 92 8.68 -9.50 2.08
C TYR A 92 9.50 -10.01 3.26
N TYR A 93 10.27 -9.12 3.85
CA TYR A 93 10.92 -9.31 5.15
C TYR A 93 10.16 -8.48 6.19
N ALA A 94 10.17 -8.90 7.45
CA ALA A 94 9.66 -8.06 8.52
C ALA A 94 10.40 -6.71 8.49
N PRO A 95 9.68 -5.56 8.40
CA PRO A 95 10.33 -4.25 8.40
C PRO A 95 11.06 -4.02 9.71
N HIS A 96 12.22 -3.37 9.64
CA HIS A 96 13.03 -3.02 10.81
C HIS A 96 13.92 -1.81 10.49
N VAL A 97 14.29 -1.07 11.51
CA VAL A 97 15.16 0.12 11.41
C VAL A 97 16.60 -0.18 11.84
N VAL A 98 16.81 -1.16 12.72
CA VAL A 98 18.14 -1.56 13.14
C VAL A 98 18.77 -2.46 12.09
N ARG A 99 19.75 -1.93 11.38
CA ARG A 99 20.46 -2.67 10.33
C ARG A 99 21.44 -3.70 10.89
N LYS A 100 22.14 -3.37 11.96
CA LYS A 100 23.19 -4.21 12.57
C LYS A 100 23.54 -3.72 13.96
N VAL A 101 23.72 -4.66 14.89
CA VAL A 101 24.33 -4.45 16.19
C VAL A 101 25.75 -5.05 16.16
N LYS A 102 26.76 -4.31 16.65
CA LYS A 102 28.15 -4.78 16.63
C LYS A 102 28.29 -6.04 17.48
N GLY A 103 28.81 -7.11 16.87
CA GLY A 103 29.03 -8.38 17.55
C GLY A 103 27.81 -9.32 17.60
N GLU A 104 26.66 -8.89 17.12
CA GLU A 104 25.45 -9.72 17.11
C GLU A 104 24.99 -10.05 15.69
N PRO A 105 24.47 -11.26 15.43
CA PRO A 105 23.82 -11.58 14.17
C PRO A 105 22.49 -10.83 14.06
N LEU A 106 22.03 -10.59 12.84
CA LEU A 106 20.67 -10.09 12.61
C LEU A 106 19.65 -11.14 13.12
N ASP A 107 18.65 -10.69 13.87
CA ASP A 107 17.56 -11.58 14.32
C ASP A 107 16.93 -12.30 13.12
N THR A 108 16.71 -13.59 13.29
CA THR A 108 16.12 -14.46 12.26
C THR A 108 14.75 -13.99 11.79
N LEU A 109 14.01 -13.27 12.64
CA LEU A 109 12.74 -12.63 12.28
C LEU A 109 12.91 -11.71 11.06
N TYR A 110 13.99 -10.90 11.03
CA TYR A 110 14.25 -9.92 9.96
C TYR A 110 14.98 -10.52 8.75
N ALA A 111 15.60 -11.67 8.92
CA ALA A 111 16.29 -12.39 7.84
C ALA A 111 15.36 -13.34 7.06
N ARG A 112 14.18 -13.67 7.61
CA ARG A 112 13.25 -14.64 7.03
C ARG A 112 12.36 -14.00 5.96
N ARG A 113 12.24 -14.66 4.82
CA ARG A 113 11.26 -14.30 3.79
C ARG A 113 9.86 -14.79 4.16
N HIS A 114 8.89 -13.90 4.10
CA HIS A 114 7.48 -14.20 4.19
C HIS A 114 6.88 -14.27 2.79
N TYR A 115 6.55 -15.47 2.33
CA TYR A 115 5.95 -15.67 1.00
C TYR A 115 4.44 -15.50 1.05
N THR A 116 3.90 -14.87 0.00
CA THR A 116 2.47 -14.68 -0.15
C THR A 116 1.80 -15.85 -0.86
N MET A 117 0.47 -15.95 -0.75
CA MET A 117 -0.32 -16.97 -1.44
C MET A 117 -0.52 -16.69 -2.93
N ALA A 118 -0.25 -15.46 -3.39
CA ALA A 118 -0.39 -15.10 -4.80
C ALA A 118 0.83 -15.56 -5.62
N SER A 119 0.60 -15.98 -6.86
CA SER A 119 1.65 -16.48 -7.73
C SER A 119 2.57 -15.37 -8.24
N LYS A 120 3.84 -15.69 -8.52
CA LYS A 120 4.80 -14.77 -9.16
C LYS A 120 4.25 -14.21 -10.49
N LYS A 121 3.51 -15.01 -11.25
CA LYS A 121 2.85 -14.57 -12.50
C LYS A 121 1.85 -13.45 -12.23
N ALA A 122 1.04 -13.56 -11.18
CA ALA A 122 0.09 -12.50 -10.80
C ALA A 122 0.82 -11.20 -10.43
N TYR A 123 1.91 -11.28 -9.66
CA TYR A 123 2.74 -10.11 -9.35
C TYR A 123 3.35 -9.46 -10.58
N ASN A 124 3.81 -10.22 -11.58
CA ASN A 124 4.34 -9.66 -12.82
C ASN A 124 3.29 -8.83 -13.57
N TYR A 125 2.03 -9.27 -13.62
CA TYR A 125 0.93 -8.47 -14.17
C TYR A 125 0.68 -7.20 -13.38
N VAL A 126 0.69 -7.28 -12.06
CA VAL A 126 0.52 -6.10 -11.18
C VAL A 126 1.64 -5.09 -11.41
N VAL A 127 2.89 -5.55 -11.46
CA VAL A 127 4.05 -4.69 -11.74
C VAL A 127 3.94 -3.99 -13.08
N ALA A 128 3.57 -4.72 -14.14
CA ALA A 128 3.34 -4.12 -15.47
C ALA A 128 2.21 -3.07 -15.42
N GLY A 129 1.13 -3.33 -14.69
CA GLY A 129 0.05 -2.38 -14.45
C GLY A 129 0.50 -1.14 -13.68
N MET A 130 1.31 -1.29 -12.63
CA MET A 130 1.87 -0.18 -11.85
C MET A 130 2.86 0.66 -12.68
N ARG A 131 3.65 0.02 -13.56
CA ARG A 131 4.51 0.75 -14.52
C ARG A 131 3.66 1.50 -15.54
N SER A 132 2.63 0.89 -16.09
CA SER A 132 1.68 1.55 -16.99
C SER A 132 0.98 2.74 -16.33
N SER A 133 0.61 2.63 -15.05
CA SER A 133 0.06 3.74 -14.27
C SER A 133 1.05 4.90 -14.14
N ALA A 134 2.34 4.62 -13.97
CA ALA A 134 3.40 5.63 -13.92
C ALA A 134 3.69 6.28 -15.28
N LEU A 135 3.47 5.57 -16.39
CA LEU A 135 3.74 6.11 -17.73
C LEU A 135 2.56 6.92 -18.30
N LYS A 136 1.33 6.43 -18.12
CA LYS A 136 0.15 6.98 -18.81
C LYS A 136 -1.14 7.00 -17.97
N GLY A 137 -1.08 6.54 -16.70
CA GLY A 137 -2.22 6.51 -15.80
C GLY A 137 -2.21 7.64 -14.76
N THR A 138 -2.84 7.37 -13.61
CA THR A 138 -2.98 8.35 -12.51
C THR A 138 -1.66 8.75 -11.86
N CYS A 139 -0.59 7.98 -12.07
CA CYS A 139 0.76 8.28 -11.61
C CYS A 139 1.65 8.87 -12.72
N LYS A 140 1.10 9.40 -13.82
CA LYS A 140 1.86 9.83 -15.01
C LYS A 140 2.95 10.87 -14.74
N MET A 141 2.88 11.59 -13.63
CA MET A 141 3.93 12.50 -13.19
C MET A 141 5.28 11.77 -12.97
N LEU A 142 5.23 10.48 -12.65
CA LEU A 142 6.43 9.65 -12.46
C LEU A 142 7.15 9.32 -13.78
N ALA A 143 6.52 9.52 -14.94
CA ALA A 143 7.13 9.26 -16.25
C ALA A 143 8.37 10.13 -16.52
N ARG A 144 8.50 11.25 -15.79
CA ARG A 144 9.66 12.17 -15.89
C ARG A 144 10.97 11.58 -15.36
N TYR A 145 10.91 10.54 -14.55
CA TYR A 145 12.07 9.92 -13.90
C TYR A 145 12.63 8.76 -14.73
N ASP A 146 13.96 8.72 -14.87
CA ASP A 146 14.70 7.74 -15.65
C ASP A 146 14.94 6.39 -14.93
N PHE A 147 14.60 6.30 -13.64
CA PHE A 147 14.78 5.13 -12.80
C PHE A 147 13.54 4.19 -12.76
N GLU A 148 12.72 4.23 -13.79
CA GLU A 148 11.58 3.31 -14.00
C GLU A 148 10.67 3.11 -12.79
N PRO A 149 10.10 4.16 -12.18
CA PRO A 149 9.20 4.00 -11.04
C PRO A 149 7.92 3.28 -11.43
N CYS A 150 7.40 2.48 -10.49
CA CYS A 150 6.10 1.82 -10.54
C CYS A 150 5.23 2.37 -9.42
N GLY A 151 3.97 2.66 -9.68
CA GLY A 151 3.13 3.26 -8.66
C GLY A 151 1.64 3.05 -8.85
N LYS A 152 0.91 3.21 -7.74
CA LYS A 152 -0.56 3.21 -7.69
C LYS A 152 -1.05 4.28 -6.74
N THR A 153 -1.98 5.09 -7.21
CA THR A 153 -2.69 6.07 -6.36
C THR A 153 -3.83 5.39 -5.61
N GLY A 154 -4.12 5.90 -4.44
CA GLY A 154 -5.35 5.69 -3.70
C GLY A 154 -5.97 7.03 -3.32
N THR A 155 -7.29 7.04 -3.14
CA THR A 155 -8.03 8.15 -2.58
C THR A 155 -8.93 7.56 -1.52
N ALA A 156 -8.61 7.76 -0.26
CA ALA A 156 -9.40 7.23 0.84
C ALA A 156 -10.46 8.26 1.24
N GLN A 157 -11.72 7.86 1.13
CA GLN A 157 -12.84 8.73 1.48
C GLN A 157 -12.84 9.09 2.97
N ASN A 158 -13.16 10.33 3.26
CA ASN A 158 -13.26 10.87 4.61
C ASN A 158 -14.47 11.80 4.72
N ARG A 159 -14.89 12.13 5.95
CA ARG A 159 -16.02 13.06 6.20
C ARG A 159 -15.74 14.51 5.79
N GLY A 160 -14.47 14.88 5.59
CA GLY A 160 -14.04 16.17 5.04
C GLY A 160 -13.49 16.00 3.63
N HIS A 161 -12.24 16.43 3.43
CA HIS A 161 -11.53 16.13 2.21
C HIS A 161 -10.95 14.72 2.25
N ASP A 162 -10.96 14.04 1.11
CA ASP A 162 -10.37 12.71 0.95
C ASP A 162 -8.87 12.71 1.29
N HIS A 163 -8.35 11.56 1.66
CA HIS A 163 -6.92 11.40 1.92
C HIS A 163 -6.18 11.01 0.65
N SER A 164 -5.09 11.72 0.35
CA SER A 164 -4.21 11.41 -0.76
C SER A 164 -3.27 10.27 -0.42
N VAL A 165 -3.35 9.17 -1.16
CA VAL A 165 -2.55 7.97 -0.92
C VAL A 165 -1.77 7.61 -2.18
N PHE A 166 -0.52 7.21 -1.98
CA PHE A 166 0.34 6.67 -3.02
C PHE A 166 1.14 5.49 -2.47
N MET A 167 1.29 4.47 -3.27
CA MET A 167 2.22 3.36 -3.04
C MET A 167 3.04 3.16 -4.31
N GLY A 168 4.35 3.00 -4.14
CA GLY A 168 5.23 2.79 -5.27
C GLY A 168 6.53 2.11 -4.89
N PHE A 169 7.29 1.75 -5.90
CA PHE A 169 8.66 1.22 -5.78
C PHE A 169 9.46 1.57 -7.03
N ALA A 170 10.76 1.54 -6.92
CA ALA A 170 11.70 1.76 -8.02
C ALA A 170 13.05 1.11 -7.74
N PRO A 171 13.81 0.79 -8.84
CA PRO A 171 13.39 0.63 -10.22
C PRO A 171 12.39 -0.52 -10.43
N MET A 172 11.74 -0.58 -11.61
CA MET A 172 10.85 -1.71 -11.98
C MET A 172 11.56 -3.05 -11.89
N ASN A 173 12.78 -3.10 -12.45
CA ASN A 173 13.67 -4.23 -12.34
C ASN A 173 14.76 -3.90 -11.31
N ASN A 174 15.15 -4.91 -10.49
CA ASN A 174 16.08 -4.74 -9.38
C ASN A 174 15.67 -3.59 -8.42
N PRO A 175 14.49 -3.65 -7.80
CA PRO A 175 13.96 -2.58 -6.96
C PRO A 175 14.84 -2.30 -5.73
N GLN A 176 15.05 -1.02 -5.45
CA GLN A 176 15.89 -0.54 -4.35
C GLN A 176 15.10 0.12 -3.23
N ILE A 177 13.91 0.65 -3.55
CA ILE A 177 13.05 1.34 -2.59
C ILE A 177 11.59 0.98 -2.85
N ALA A 178 10.83 0.78 -1.78
CA ALA A 178 9.37 0.79 -1.78
C ALA A 178 8.89 1.86 -0.80
N ILE A 179 7.82 2.55 -1.16
CA ILE A 179 7.32 3.70 -0.41
C ILE A 179 5.81 3.70 -0.35
N ALA A 180 5.26 4.17 0.77
CA ALA A 180 3.88 4.62 0.90
C ALA A 180 3.85 6.07 1.36
N VAL A 181 3.01 6.86 0.73
CA VAL A 181 2.73 8.24 1.12
C VAL A 181 1.26 8.35 1.45
N TYR A 182 0.97 8.89 2.62
CA TYR A 182 -0.39 9.14 3.09
C TYR A 182 -0.48 10.59 3.58
N VAL A 183 -1.35 11.37 2.95
CA VAL A 183 -1.55 12.77 3.29
C VAL A 183 -3.02 12.98 3.65
N GLU A 184 -3.28 13.22 4.93
CA GLU A 184 -4.62 13.47 5.43
C GLU A 184 -5.20 14.73 4.79
N ASN A 185 -6.47 14.61 4.34
CA ASN A 185 -7.20 15.68 3.66
C ASN A 185 -6.50 16.24 2.40
N GLY A 186 -5.59 15.47 1.82
CA GLY A 186 -4.80 15.87 0.64
C GLY A 186 -5.53 15.68 -0.69
N GLY A 187 -6.79 15.23 -0.71
CA GLY A 187 -7.56 15.03 -1.93
C GLY A 187 -7.09 13.82 -2.75
N TRP A 188 -6.89 14.01 -4.03
CA TRP A 188 -6.51 12.93 -4.92
C TRP A 188 -5.08 12.45 -4.68
N GLY A 189 -4.85 11.13 -4.82
CA GLY A 189 -3.51 10.54 -4.68
C GLY A 189 -2.47 11.16 -5.62
N ALA A 190 -2.89 11.68 -6.77
CA ALA A 190 -2.03 12.36 -7.73
C ALA A 190 -1.55 13.76 -7.26
N ASP A 191 -2.28 14.40 -6.32
CA ASP A 191 -2.02 15.79 -5.94
C ASP A 191 -0.86 15.94 -4.95
N TYR A 192 -0.75 15.01 -3.98
CA TYR A 192 0.29 15.00 -2.96
C TYR A 192 1.08 13.68 -2.95
N GLY A 193 0.37 12.54 -2.95
CA GLY A 193 1.01 11.24 -2.80
C GLY A 193 2.04 10.95 -3.89
N VAL A 194 1.69 11.15 -5.15
CA VAL A 194 2.57 10.87 -6.29
C VAL A 194 3.79 11.81 -6.33
N PRO A 195 3.64 13.16 -6.24
CA PRO A 195 4.82 14.05 -6.26
C PRO A 195 5.76 13.79 -5.08
N ILE A 196 5.24 13.65 -3.86
CA ILE A 196 6.07 13.35 -2.68
C ILE A 196 6.79 12.02 -2.86
N GLY A 197 6.08 10.96 -3.28
CA GLY A 197 6.68 9.65 -3.51
C GLY A 197 7.75 9.67 -4.59
N GLY A 198 7.53 10.41 -5.69
CA GLY A 198 8.51 10.60 -6.75
C GLY A 198 9.79 11.28 -6.28
N LEU A 199 9.66 12.39 -5.53
CA LEU A 199 10.78 13.13 -4.95
C LEU A 199 11.60 12.26 -3.99
N MET A 200 10.92 11.51 -3.10
CA MET A 200 11.62 10.63 -2.15
C MET A 200 12.33 9.47 -2.84
N MET A 201 11.75 8.89 -3.89
CA MET A 201 12.40 7.84 -4.68
C MET A 201 13.62 8.39 -5.42
N GLU A 202 13.53 9.59 -6.04
CA GLU A 202 14.66 10.25 -6.70
C GLU A 202 15.79 10.53 -5.70
N GLN A 203 15.46 11.13 -4.56
CA GLN A 203 16.45 11.41 -3.52
C GLN A 203 17.18 10.15 -3.06
N TYR A 204 16.44 9.05 -2.88
CA TYR A 204 17.05 7.79 -2.45
C TYR A 204 17.95 7.15 -3.52
N ILE A 205 17.48 7.10 -4.77
CA ILE A 205 18.17 6.40 -5.85
C ILE A 205 19.36 7.21 -6.40
N LYS A 206 19.20 8.54 -6.52
CA LYS A 206 20.22 9.43 -7.10
C LYS A 206 21.10 10.10 -6.04
N GLY A 207 20.73 10.04 -4.76
CA GLY A 207 21.40 10.74 -3.66
C GLY A 207 21.12 12.25 -3.61
N LYS A 208 20.46 12.80 -4.62
CA LYS A 208 20.06 14.22 -4.72
C LYS A 208 18.86 14.39 -5.64
N LEU A 209 18.16 15.50 -5.49
CA LEU A 209 17.11 15.92 -6.42
C LEU A 209 17.72 16.60 -7.66
N SER A 210 17.07 16.45 -8.80
CA SER A 210 17.33 17.27 -9.99
C SER A 210 16.79 18.68 -9.80
N PRO A 211 17.29 19.72 -10.52
CA PRO A 211 16.77 21.08 -10.38
C PRO A 211 15.25 21.20 -10.60
N ALA A 212 14.70 20.40 -11.52
CA ALA A 212 13.25 20.35 -11.75
C ALA A 212 12.49 19.72 -10.58
N SER A 213 13.12 18.79 -9.85
CA SER A 213 12.54 18.17 -8.67
C SER A 213 12.70 19.05 -7.43
N GLU A 214 13.77 19.84 -7.32
CA GLU A 214 13.91 20.87 -6.27
C GLU A 214 12.80 21.92 -6.39
N ALA A 215 12.52 22.41 -7.60
CA ALA A 215 11.41 23.33 -7.84
C ALA A 215 10.04 22.70 -7.44
N LEU A 216 9.83 21.43 -7.78
CA LEU A 216 8.63 20.68 -7.35
C LEU A 216 8.57 20.55 -5.83
N ALA A 217 9.69 20.22 -5.17
CA ALA A 217 9.76 20.12 -3.71
C ALA A 217 9.37 21.43 -3.03
N ALA A 218 9.90 22.58 -3.53
CA ALA A 218 9.54 23.90 -3.05
C ALA A 218 8.04 24.19 -3.23
N GLN A 219 7.44 23.82 -4.37
CA GLN A 219 6.00 23.93 -4.59
C GLN A 219 5.20 23.10 -3.58
N MET A 220 5.64 21.87 -3.32
CA MET A 220 4.94 20.98 -2.36
C MET A 220 5.04 21.53 -0.93
N GLN A 221 6.18 22.07 -0.53
CA GLN A 221 6.37 22.71 0.78
C GLN A 221 5.50 23.96 0.97
N ALA A 222 5.26 24.72 -0.09
CA ALA A 222 4.43 25.93 -0.06
C ALA A 222 2.92 25.62 0.01
N ARG A 223 2.50 24.41 -0.35
CA ARG A 223 1.08 24.00 -0.31
C ARG A 223 0.53 24.01 1.12
N ARG A 224 -0.73 24.42 1.23
CA ARG A 224 -1.49 24.37 2.49
C ARG A 224 -2.65 23.41 2.30
N ILE A 225 -2.85 22.53 3.28
CA ILE A 225 -4.02 21.67 3.34
C ILE A 225 -5.07 22.37 4.20
N ALA A 226 -6.21 22.67 3.60
CA ALA A 226 -7.35 23.17 4.36
C ALA A 226 -7.99 22.02 5.13
N TYR A 227 -7.82 21.98 6.42
CA TYR A 227 -8.65 21.16 7.31
C TYR A 227 -10.00 21.88 7.43
N GLY A 228 -10.90 21.58 6.49
CA GLY A 228 -12.20 22.21 6.46
C GLY A 228 -12.95 21.95 7.75
N SER A 229 -13.46 23.00 8.38
CA SER A 229 -14.59 22.89 9.29
C SER A 229 -15.70 22.17 8.51
N SER A 230 -16.11 20.98 8.95
CA SER A 230 -17.29 20.34 8.42
C SER A 230 -18.44 21.30 8.57
N SER A 231 -18.90 21.92 7.49
CA SER A 231 -20.23 22.50 7.46
C SER A 231 -21.19 21.36 7.79
N ARG A 232 -21.79 21.46 8.96
CA ARG A 232 -22.84 20.59 9.48
C ARG A 232 -24.03 20.58 8.54
#